data_980e73b7266a8a19abe4119801e196ed
#
_entry.id   980e73b7266a8a19abe4119801e196ed
#
_cell.length_a   1.000
_cell.length_b   1.000
_cell.length_c   1.000
_cell.angle_alpha   90.00
_cell.angle_beta   90.00
_cell.angle_gamma   90.00
#
_symmetry.space_group_name_H-M   'P 1'
#
loop_
_entity.id
_entity.type
_entity.pdbx_description
1 polymer ?
#
loop_
_entity_poly.entity_id
_entity_poly.type
_entity_poly.pdbx_seq_one_letter_code
_entity_poly.pdbx_strand_id
1 'polypeptide(L)'
;MSQFVLPKLDYAMDALEPALSKETLEYHYGKHHQTYINTLNSLIKGTMYESESLREIIKTSQGEIFNNAAQSYNHAFYWKCLTPNGGGAPTGALLEAIEKQWGTFEGFVADFSAKAVANFGSGWTWLVKRLDGQLEIYSTSNAGTPLTEHLKPLLTIDVWEHAYYIDYRNARAGYVKTFFEKLVNWDFVQRRFEGEPCGCDCRDDDACCCGVCKE
;
A
#
# COMPACT_ATOMS: atom_id res chain seq x y z
N MET A 1 21.45 9.57 -15.16
CA MET A 1 20.13 10.05 -14.74
C MET A 1 19.56 9.01 -13.82
N SER A 2 19.20 9.40 -12.60
CA SER A 2 18.62 8.47 -11.64
C SER A 2 17.23 8.02 -12.05
N GLN A 3 16.93 6.74 -11.98
CA GLN A 3 15.63 6.16 -12.32
C GLN A 3 15.00 5.55 -11.10
N PHE A 4 13.66 5.53 -11.04
CA PHE A 4 12.95 4.75 -10.04
C PHE A 4 13.20 3.26 -10.29
N VAL A 5 13.45 2.51 -9.22
CA VAL A 5 13.71 1.08 -9.27
C VAL A 5 12.65 0.31 -8.50
N LEU A 6 12.43 -0.95 -8.89
CA LEU A 6 11.54 -1.84 -8.16
C LEU A 6 12.12 -2.13 -6.77
N PRO A 7 11.44 -1.75 -5.67
CA PRO A 7 11.94 -2.01 -4.33
C PRO A 7 11.99 -3.51 -4.06
N LYS A 8 13.05 -3.97 -3.39
CA LYS A 8 13.15 -5.38 -2.99
C LYS A 8 12.07 -5.72 -1.97
N LEU A 9 11.48 -6.92 -2.10
CA LEU A 9 10.64 -7.49 -1.06
C LEU A 9 11.50 -7.81 0.18
N ASP A 10 10.94 -7.64 1.37
CA ASP A 10 11.59 -8.01 2.63
C ASP A 10 11.49 -9.53 2.91
N TYR A 11 10.86 -10.28 2.01
CA TYR A 11 10.59 -11.71 2.11
C TYR A 11 10.68 -12.39 0.73
N ALA A 12 10.85 -13.71 0.72
CA ALA A 12 10.84 -14.49 -0.52
C ALA A 12 9.45 -14.50 -1.17
N MET A 13 9.38 -14.66 -2.49
CA MET A 13 8.12 -14.62 -3.25
C MET A 13 7.12 -15.71 -2.84
N ASP A 14 7.58 -16.82 -2.28
CA ASP A 14 6.77 -17.94 -1.78
C ASP A 14 6.47 -17.87 -0.28
N ALA A 15 7.02 -16.87 0.42
CA ALA A 15 6.91 -16.79 1.87
C ALA A 15 5.52 -16.43 2.40
N LEU A 16 4.64 -15.92 1.54
CA LEU A 16 3.25 -15.60 1.89
C LEU A 16 2.28 -16.77 1.66
N GLU A 17 2.77 -17.91 1.16
CA GLU A 17 1.95 -19.11 0.99
C GLU A 17 1.48 -19.69 2.33
N PRO A 18 0.28 -20.30 2.37
CA PRO A 18 -0.68 -20.45 1.28
C PRO A 18 -1.65 -19.27 1.10
N ALA A 19 -1.43 -18.14 1.78
CA ALA A 19 -2.34 -16.99 1.75
C ALA A 19 -2.28 -16.22 0.42
N LEU A 20 -1.09 -16.04 -0.14
CA LEU A 20 -0.85 -15.57 -1.51
C LEU A 20 0.22 -16.46 -2.12
N SER A 21 -0.07 -17.01 -3.30
CA SER A 21 0.85 -17.89 -3.99
C SER A 21 2.05 -17.15 -4.56
N LYS A 22 3.15 -17.88 -4.77
CA LYS A 22 4.30 -17.39 -5.53
C LYS A 22 3.88 -16.89 -6.92
N GLU A 23 2.97 -17.58 -7.58
CA GLU A 23 2.45 -17.18 -8.89
C GLU A 23 1.80 -15.81 -8.83
N THR A 24 0.98 -15.52 -7.81
CA THR A 24 0.41 -14.19 -7.60
C THR A 24 1.51 -13.13 -7.46
N LEU A 25 2.55 -13.37 -6.68
CA LEU A 25 3.65 -12.42 -6.53
C LEU A 25 4.48 -12.25 -7.81
N GLU A 26 4.72 -13.31 -8.56
CA GLU A 26 5.42 -13.24 -9.86
C GLU A 26 4.70 -12.32 -10.85
N TYR A 27 3.37 -12.33 -10.88
CA TYR A 27 2.59 -11.41 -11.71
C TYR A 27 2.41 -10.04 -11.06
N HIS A 28 1.97 -9.98 -9.81
CA HIS A 28 1.60 -8.75 -9.15
C HIS A 28 2.82 -7.84 -8.87
N TYR A 29 3.87 -8.40 -8.26
CA TYR A 29 5.13 -7.67 -8.02
C TYR A 29 6.01 -7.66 -9.28
N GLY A 30 6.28 -8.81 -9.87
CA GLY A 30 7.26 -8.96 -10.94
C GLY A 30 6.80 -8.44 -12.31
N LYS A 31 5.50 -8.27 -12.56
CA LYS A 31 4.95 -7.75 -13.82
C LYS A 31 4.21 -6.43 -13.61
N HIS A 32 3.11 -6.42 -12.85
CA HIS A 32 2.31 -5.19 -12.68
C HIS A 32 3.12 -4.06 -12.06
N HIS A 33 3.69 -4.26 -10.87
CA HIS A 33 4.47 -3.22 -10.19
C HIS A 33 5.69 -2.80 -11.01
N GLN A 34 6.45 -3.75 -11.55
CA GLN A 34 7.60 -3.43 -12.41
C GLN A 34 7.20 -2.61 -13.65
N THR A 35 6.03 -2.92 -14.26
CA THR A 35 5.54 -2.19 -15.43
C THR A 35 5.20 -0.74 -15.09
N TYR A 36 4.53 -0.48 -13.95
CA TYR A 36 4.24 0.89 -13.52
C TYR A 36 5.53 1.72 -13.36
N ILE A 37 6.57 1.15 -12.77
CA ILE A 37 7.87 1.82 -12.59
C ILE A 37 8.54 2.09 -13.94
N ASN A 38 8.60 1.09 -14.83
CA ASN A 38 9.20 1.24 -16.15
C ASN A 38 8.49 2.30 -16.99
N THR A 39 7.16 2.28 -16.96
CA THR A 39 6.32 3.25 -17.68
C THR A 39 6.51 4.65 -17.12
N LEU A 40 6.52 4.80 -15.78
CA LEU A 40 6.80 6.08 -15.14
C LEU A 40 8.14 6.66 -15.60
N ASN A 41 9.22 5.86 -15.51
CA ASN A 41 10.56 6.29 -15.94
C ASN A 41 10.58 6.74 -17.41
N SER A 42 9.81 6.08 -18.26
CA SER A 42 9.71 6.45 -19.68
C SER A 42 8.95 7.77 -19.87
N LEU A 43 7.84 7.96 -19.14
CA LEU A 43 6.97 9.13 -19.26
C LEU A 43 7.60 10.40 -18.70
N ILE A 44 8.39 10.32 -17.64
CA ILE A 44 9.01 11.50 -17.01
C ILE A 44 10.29 11.95 -17.69
N LYS A 45 10.88 11.13 -18.54
CA LYS A 45 12.15 11.43 -19.23
C LYS A 45 12.05 12.72 -20.07
N GLY A 46 12.95 13.68 -19.82
CA GLY A 46 12.97 14.97 -20.50
C GLY A 46 11.85 15.92 -20.06
N THR A 47 11.07 15.59 -19.05
CA THR A 47 10.04 16.46 -18.47
C THR A 47 10.54 17.13 -17.19
N MET A 48 9.75 18.05 -16.64
CA MET A 48 10.02 18.66 -15.34
C MET A 48 10.04 17.64 -14.19
N TYR A 49 9.41 16.47 -14.37
CA TYR A 49 9.33 15.42 -13.37
C TYR A 49 10.57 14.52 -13.29
N GLU A 50 11.49 14.62 -14.24
CA GLU A 50 12.67 13.72 -14.30
C GLU A 50 13.56 13.81 -13.05
N SER A 51 13.62 14.99 -12.41
CA SER A 51 14.39 15.22 -11.18
C SER A 51 13.56 15.13 -9.89
N GLU A 52 12.24 15.07 -10.00
CA GLU A 52 11.35 15.13 -8.85
C GLU A 52 11.27 13.81 -8.07
N SER A 53 10.91 13.90 -6.78
CA SER A 53 10.57 12.73 -5.96
C SER A 53 9.26 12.09 -6.42
N LEU A 54 9.09 10.79 -6.16
CA LEU A 54 7.84 10.09 -6.47
C LEU A 54 6.62 10.77 -5.84
N ARG A 55 6.76 11.25 -4.60
CA ARG A 55 5.70 11.94 -3.87
C ARG A 55 5.33 13.27 -4.53
N GLU A 56 6.32 14.03 -5.00
CA GLU A 56 6.06 15.30 -5.68
C GLU A 56 5.40 15.07 -7.03
N ILE A 57 5.81 14.05 -7.77
CA ILE A 57 5.16 13.66 -9.02
C ILE A 57 3.68 13.31 -8.75
N ILE A 58 3.38 12.51 -7.72
CA ILE A 58 2.00 12.15 -7.36
C ILE A 58 1.14 13.37 -7.05
N LYS A 59 1.70 14.36 -6.34
CA LYS A 59 0.94 15.56 -5.93
C LYS A 59 0.68 16.55 -7.07
N THR A 60 1.56 16.59 -8.07
CA THR A 60 1.57 17.67 -9.06
C THR A 60 1.27 17.23 -10.48
N SER A 61 1.34 15.92 -10.77
CA SER A 61 1.05 15.39 -12.10
C SER A 61 -0.41 14.94 -12.26
N GLN A 62 -0.78 14.68 -13.50
CA GLN A 62 -2.11 14.18 -13.88
C GLN A 62 -1.98 13.09 -14.97
N GLY A 63 -3.09 12.41 -15.27
CA GLY A 63 -3.15 11.42 -16.35
C GLY A 63 -2.20 10.26 -16.18
N GLU A 64 -1.49 9.88 -17.23
CA GLU A 64 -0.64 8.68 -17.24
C GLU A 64 0.55 8.79 -16.27
N ILE A 65 1.15 9.98 -16.14
CA ILE A 65 2.26 10.19 -15.18
C ILE A 65 1.75 9.97 -13.77
N PHE A 66 0.64 10.59 -13.39
CA PHE A 66 0.02 10.37 -12.09
C PHE A 66 -0.32 8.89 -11.86
N ASN A 67 -0.99 8.24 -12.81
CA ASN A 67 -1.42 6.87 -12.66
C ASN A 67 -0.23 5.93 -12.38
N ASN A 68 0.85 6.06 -13.14
CA ASN A 68 2.02 5.20 -12.98
C ASN A 68 2.82 5.55 -11.72
N ALA A 69 2.91 6.82 -11.34
CA ALA A 69 3.56 7.25 -10.11
C ALA A 69 2.78 6.76 -8.87
N ALA A 70 1.46 6.96 -8.85
CA ALA A 70 0.62 6.54 -7.75
C ALA A 70 0.59 5.01 -7.60
N GLN A 71 0.49 4.26 -8.71
CA GLN A 71 0.55 2.80 -8.68
C GLN A 71 1.92 2.29 -8.22
N SER A 72 3.02 2.93 -8.63
CA SER A 72 4.36 2.58 -8.13
C SER A 72 4.44 2.74 -6.60
N TYR A 73 3.89 3.83 -6.07
CA TYR A 73 3.82 4.07 -4.64
C TYR A 73 2.89 3.09 -3.92
N ASN A 74 1.64 2.94 -4.40
CA ASN A 74 0.63 2.11 -3.76
C ASN A 74 1.09 0.65 -3.61
N HIS A 75 1.70 0.08 -4.67
CA HIS A 75 2.23 -1.28 -4.64
C HIS A 75 3.42 -1.41 -3.70
N ALA A 76 4.38 -0.46 -3.73
CA ALA A 76 5.52 -0.50 -2.84
C ALA A 76 5.10 -0.44 -1.37
N PHE A 77 4.11 0.41 -1.05
CA PHE A 77 3.52 0.50 0.28
C PHE A 77 2.76 -0.78 0.66
N TYR A 78 2.01 -1.37 -0.26
CA TYR A 78 1.30 -2.62 -0.05
C TYR A 78 2.24 -3.77 0.35
N TRP A 79 3.39 -3.92 -0.32
CA TRP A 79 4.35 -4.98 0.03
C TRP A 79 4.87 -4.86 1.46
N LYS A 80 5.04 -3.65 1.98
CA LYS A 80 5.42 -3.40 3.37
C LYS A 80 4.29 -3.70 4.37
N CYS A 81 3.04 -3.61 3.93
CA CYS A 81 1.88 -3.98 4.72
C CYS A 81 1.74 -5.50 4.91
N LEU A 82 2.50 -6.31 4.18
CA LEU A 82 2.48 -7.77 4.25
C LEU A 82 3.73 -8.32 4.93
N THR A 83 3.56 -9.44 5.64
CA THR A 83 4.67 -10.19 6.22
C THR A 83 4.33 -11.68 6.32
N PRO A 84 5.30 -12.58 6.17
CA PRO A 84 5.12 -13.99 6.50
C PRO A 84 4.68 -14.14 7.97
N ASN A 85 3.69 -15.01 8.20
CA ASN A 85 3.11 -15.24 9.53
C ASN A 85 2.54 -13.95 10.17
N GLY A 86 2.07 -13.03 9.35
CA GLY A 86 1.39 -11.80 9.77
C GLY A 86 -0.04 -12.05 10.25
N GLY A 87 -0.81 -10.97 10.30
CA GLY A 87 -2.21 -10.99 10.75
C GLY A 87 -2.36 -10.88 12.27
N GLY A 88 -3.52 -11.28 12.78
CA GLY A 88 -3.86 -11.04 14.17
C GLY A 88 -4.20 -9.58 14.46
N ALA A 89 -3.91 -9.10 15.66
CA ALA A 89 -4.19 -7.73 16.09
C ALA A 89 -2.90 -6.95 16.41
N PRO A 90 -2.87 -5.63 16.22
CA PRO A 90 -1.79 -4.78 16.72
C PRO A 90 -1.80 -4.74 18.25
N THR A 91 -0.79 -4.10 18.83
CA THR A 91 -0.69 -3.88 20.28
C THR A 91 -0.46 -2.40 20.59
N GLY A 92 -0.47 -2.01 21.87
CA GLY A 92 -0.08 -0.67 22.32
C GLY A 92 -0.94 0.46 21.72
N ALA A 93 -0.31 1.60 21.44
CA ALA A 93 -1.00 2.83 21.07
C ALA A 93 -1.84 2.74 19.79
N LEU A 94 -1.46 1.91 18.83
CA LEU A 94 -2.26 1.69 17.63
C LEU A 94 -3.56 0.95 17.95
N LEU A 95 -3.50 -0.11 18.76
CA LEU A 95 -4.71 -0.84 19.19
C LEU A 95 -5.65 0.08 19.95
N GLU A 96 -5.14 0.84 20.92
CA GLU A 96 -5.93 1.81 21.69
C GLU A 96 -6.61 2.86 20.78
N ALA A 97 -5.90 3.36 19.76
CA ALA A 97 -6.46 4.30 18.81
C ALA A 97 -7.55 3.67 17.92
N ILE A 98 -7.36 2.42 17.51
CA ILE A 98 -8.35 1.65 16.75
C ILE A 98 -9.61 1.40 17.62
N GLU A 99 -9.44 0.91 18.84
CA GLU A 99 -10.55 0.64 19.76
C GLU A 99 -11.31 1.91 20.14
N LYS A 100 -10.61 3.02 20.32
CA LYS A 100 -11.25 4.32 20.54
C LYS A 100 -12.16 4.74 19.38
N GLN A 101 -11.78 4.42 18.14
CA GLN A 101 -12.51 4.85 16.93
C GLN A 101 -13.65 3.87 16.59
N TRP A 102 -13.45 2.55 16.75
CA TRP A 102 -14.39 1.50 16.31
C TRP A 102 -14.97 0.67 17.46
N GLY A 103 -14.65 0.98 18.71
CA GLY A 103 -15.10 0.24 19.89
C GLY A 103 -14.29 -1.01 20.19
N THR A 104 -13.98 -1.81 19.17
CA THR A 104 -13.14 -3.01 19.27
C THR A 104 -12.29 -3.17 18.01
N PHE A 105 -11.24 -3.98 18.10
CA PHE A 105 -10.45 -4.36 16.92
C PHE A 105 -11.29 -5.10 15.88
N GLU A 106 -12.16 -6.00 16.31
CA GLU A 106 -13.08 -6.74 15.42
C GLU A 106 -14.05 -5.79 14.71
N GLY A 107 -14.51 -4.73 15.38
CA GLY A 107 -15.31 -3.67 14.78
C GLY A 107 -14.56 -2.94 13.64
N PHE A 108 -13.30 -2.62 13.88
CA PHE A 108 -12.43 -2.06 12.83
C PHE A 108 -12.27 -3.03 11.65
N VAL A 109 -11.93 -4.30 11.91
CA VAL A 109 -11.76 -5.32 10.86
C VAL A 109 -13.05 -5.50 10.06
N ALA A 110 -14.21 -5.48 10.70
CA ALA A 110 -15.52 -5.60 10.04
C ALA A 110 -15.76 -4.41 9.10
N ASP A 111 -15.56 -3.17 9.59
CA ASP A 111 -15.75 -1.95 8.80
C ASP A 111 -14.76 -1.84 7.64
N PHE A 112 -13.49 -2.14 7.88
CA PHE A 112 -12.47 -2.14 6.84
C PHE A 112 -12.79 -3.17 5.76
N SER A 113 -13.14 -4.40 6.17
CA SER A 113 -13.49 -5.48 5.25
C SER A 113 -14.72 -5.14 4.42
N ALA A 114 -15.76 -4.57 5.04
CA ALA A 114 -16.95 -4.14 4.33
C ALA A 114 -16.61 -3.08 3.25
N LYS A 115 -15.79 -2.08 3.58
CA LYS A 115 -15.34 -1.06 2.60
C LYS A 115 -14.46 -1.64 1.49
N ALA A 116 -13.54 -2.57 1.82
CA ALA A 116 -12.67 -3.21 0.84
C ALA A 116 -13.48 -4.09 -0.15
N VAL A 117 -14.46 -4.84 0.33
CA VAL A 117 -15.34 -5.67 -0.51
C VAL A 117 -16.25 -4.80 -1.37
N ALA A 118 -16.81 -3.72 -0.80
CA ALA A 118 -17.72 -2.81 -1.49
C ALA A 118 -17.02 -1.84 -2.46
N ASN A 119 -15.69 -1.74 -2.44
CA ASN A 119 -14.96 -0.88 -3.37
C ASN A 119 -15.19 -1.35 -4.81
N PHE A 120 -16.02 -0.60 -5.54
CA PHE A 120 -16.49 -1.00 -6.87
C PHE A 120 -15.38 -0.96 -7.90
N GLY A 121 -15.18 -2.07 -8.62
CA GLY A 121 -14.14 -2.21 -9.64
C GLY A 121 -12.75 -2.34 -9.02
N SER A 122 -11.78 -1.65 -9.63
CA SER A 122 -10.38 -1.63 -9.24
C SER A 122 -10.08 -0.49 -8.28
N GLY A 123 -9.27 -0.72 -7.28
CA GLY A 123 -8.91 0.32 -6.32
C GLY A 123 -8.16 -0.22 -5.09
N TRP A 124 -8.15 0.59 -4.06
CA TRP A 124 -7.41 0.37 -2.83
C TRP A 124 -8.25 0.74 -1.62
N THR A 125 -8.09 0.03 -0.52
CA THR A 125 -8.68 0.42 0.77
C THR A 125 -7.56 0.62 1.78
N TRP A 126 -7.64 1.72 2.52
CA TRP A 126 -6.58 2.23 3.38
C TRP A 126 -7.07 2.41 4.81
N LEU A 127 -6.20 2.16 5.79
CA LEU A 127 -6.25 2.83 7.08
C LEU A 127 -5.35 4.05 6.98
N VAL A 128 -5.88 5.23 7.28
CA VAL A 128 -5.14 6.49 7.25
C VAL A 128 -5.23 7.23 8.59
N LYS A 129 -4.23 8.07 8.86
CA LYS A 129 -4.26 9.02 9.96
C LYS A 129 -4.43 10.42 9.40
N ARG A 130 -5.44 11.13 9.86
CA ARG A 130 -5.74 12.51 9.51
C ARG A 130 -4.80 13.48 10.23
N LEU A 131 -4.77 14.74 9.80
CA LEU A 131 -3.97 15.80 10.43
C LEU A 131 -4.37 16.07 11.89
N ASP A 132 -5.65 15.85 12.25
CA ASP A 132 -6.16 15.96 13.61
C ASP A 132 -5.84 14.73 14.49
N GLY A 133 -5.13 13.74 13.92
CA GLY A 133 -4.74 12.50 14.59
C GLY A 133 -5.78 11.38 14.58
N GLN A 134 -6.99 11.64 14.08
CA GLN A 134 -8.03 10.60 13.97
C GLN A 134 -7.68 9.57 12.90
N LEU A 135 -8.10 8.33 13.12
CA LEU A 135 -8.01 7.26 12.14
C LEU A 135 -9.24 7.24 11.24
N GLU A 136 -9.04 6.89 9.98
CA GLU A 136 -10.12 6.77 9.00
C GLU A 136 -9.87 5.59 8.06
N ILE A 137 -10.93 4.87 7.68
CA ILE A 137 -10.90 3.91 6.58
C ILE A 137 -11.29 4.64 5.30
N TYR A 138 -10.33 4.74 4.37
CA TYR A 138 -10.41 5.52 3.15
C TYR A 138 -10.31 4.61 1.93
N SER A 139 -11.22 4.72 0.97
CA SER A 139 -11.17 3.92 -0.27
C SER A 139 -10.90 4.82 -1.47
N THR A 140 -10.08 4.34 -2.38
CA THR A 140 -9.75 5.02 -3.63
C THR A 140 -10.03 4.11 -4.83
N SER A 141 -10.43 4.71 -5.94
CA SER A 141 -10.62 4.00 -7.21
C SER A 141 -9.35 4.05 -8.06
N ASN A 142 -9.12 3.02 -8.85
CA ASN A 142 -8.00 2.92 -9.79
C ASN A 142 -6.63 3.18 -9.13
N ALA A 143 -5.89 4.19 -9.59
CA ALA A 143 -4.58 4.58 -9.08
C ALA A 143 -4.64 5.56 -7.89
N GLY A 144 -5.85 5.95 -7.44
CA GLY A 144 -6.00 6.92 -6.36
C GLY A 144 -5.21 6.55 -5.10
N THR A 145 -4.73 7.57 -4.40
CA THR A 145 -3.86 7.42 -3.23
C THR A 145 -4.17 8.48 -2.18
N PRO A 146 -4.05 8.19 -0.86
CA PRO A 146 -4.27 9.17 0.20
C PRO A 146 -3.33 10.38 0.16
N LEU A 147 -2.21 10.27 -0.56
CA LEU A 147 -1.20 11.34 -0.65
C LEU A 147 -1.73 12.62 -1.29
N THR A 148 -2.75 12.52 -2.16
CA THR A 148 -3.39 13.69 -2.79
C THR A 148 -4.29 14.46 -1.82
N GLU A 149 -4.73 13.82 -0.75
CA GLU A 149 -5.66 14.38 0.25
C GLU A 149 -4.96 14.75 1.57
N HIS A 150 -3.63 14.81 1.57
CA HIS A 150 -2.83 15.07 2.77
C HIS A 150 -3.10 14.11 3.94
N LEU A 151 -3.54 12.89 3.63
CA LEU A 151 -3.76 11.83 4.59
C LEU A 151 -2.49 10.99 4.74
N LYS A 152 -2.17 10.57 5.97
CA LYS A 152 -1.03 9.70 6.24
C LYS A 152 -1.44 8.23 6.13
N PRO A 153 -1.00 7.47 5.11
CA PRO A 153 -1.32 6.06 5.00
C PRO A 153 -0.60 5.23 6.09
N LEU A 154 -1.34 4.32 6.70
CA LEU A 154 -0.84 3.40 7.72
C LEU A 154 -0.88 1.95 7.24
N LEU A 155 -1.98 1.54 6.58
CA LEU A 155 -2.21 0.20 6.04
C LEU A 155 -2.94 0.32 4.71
N THR A 156 -2.68 -0.60 3.79
CA THR A 156 -3.48 -0.71 2.56
C THR A 156 -3.68 -2.17 2.14
N ILE A 157 -4.80 -2.39 1.46
CA ILE A 157 -5.06 -3.60 0.69
C ILE A 157 -5.36 -3.22 -0.76
N ASP A 158 -4.75 -3.94 -1.68
CA ASP A 158 -5.04 -3.86 -3.11
C ASP A 158 -6.29 -4.69 -3.42
N VAL A 159 -7.34 -4.06 -3.98
CA VAL A 159 -8.57 -4.75 -4.38
C VAL A 159 -8.76 -4.77 -5.91
N TRP A 160 -7.72 -4.45 -6.67
CA TRP A 160 -7.64 -4.82 -8.08
C TRP A 160 -7.72 -6.34 -8.21
N GLU A 161 -8.36 -6.85 -9.24
CA GLU A 161 -8.48 -8.31 -9.42
C GLU A 161 -7.13 -9.01 -9.58
N HIS A 162 -6.13 -8.33 -10.17
CA HIS A 162 -4.78 -8.90 -10.28
C HIS A 162 -4.13 -9.24 -8.93
N ALA A 163 -4.56 -8.60 -7.84
CA ALA A 163 -4.01 -8.83 -6.51
C ALA A 163 -4.44 -10.18 -5.90
N TYR A 164 -5.59 -10.73 -6.33
CA TYR A 164 -6.16 -11.89 -5.66
C TYR A 164 -6.78 -12.93 -6.58
N TYR A 165 -6.99 -12.66 -7.87
CA TYR A 165 -7.78 -13.52 -8.73
C TYR A 165 -7.15 -14.90 -8.97
N ILE A 166 -5.83 -15.02 -8.96
CA ILE A 166 -5.12 -16.31 -9.10
C ILE A 166 -5.51 -17.25 -7.95
N ASP A 167 -5.49 -16.77 -6.70
CA ASP A 167 -5.70 -17.59 -5.51
C ASP A 167 -7.16 -17.67 -5.08
N TYR A 168 -7.93 -16.61 -5.28
CA TYR A 168 -9.29 -16.46 -4.74
C TYR A 168 -10.37 -16.35 -5.82
N ARG A 169 -10.03 -16.23 -7.10
CA ARG A 169 -10.97 -15.98 -8.18
C ARG A 169 -11.85 -14.77 -7.86
N ASN A 170 -13.17 -14.90 -7.94
CA ASN A 170 -14.12 -13.84 -7.64
C ASN A 170 -14.41 -13.66 -6.12
N ALA A 171 -13.73 -14.41 -5.26
CA ALA A 171 -13.99 -14.40 -3.82
C ALA A 171 -13.18 -13.30 -3.10
N ARG A 172 -13.36 -12.01 -3.50
CA ARG A 172 -12.69 -10.87 -2.85
C ARG A 172 -12.84 -10.88 -1.33
N ALA A 173 -14.01 -11.24 -0.81
CA ALA A 173 -14.25 -11.32 0.63
C ALA A 173 -13.33 -12.36 1.32
N GLY A 174 -13.03 -13.48 0.67
CA GLY A 174 -12.10 -14.48 1.16
C GLY A 174 -10.66 -13.94 1.23
N TYR A 175 -10.24 -13.22 0.20
CA TYR A 175 -8.93 -12.55 0.18
C TYR A 175 -8.80 -11.50 1.30
N VAL A 176 -9.80 -10.63 1.46
CA VAL A 176 -9.80 -9.60 2.51
C VAL A 176 -9.77 -10.24 3.91
N LYS A 177 -10.52 -11.32 4.12
CA LYS A 177 -10.47 -12.08 5.38
C LYS A 177 -9.06 -12.63 5.65
N THR A 178 -8.47 -13.31 4.65
CA THR A 178 -7.12 -13.88 4.78
C THR A 178 -6.05 -12.79 5.00
N PHE A 179 -6.22 -11.62 4.40
CA PHE A 179 -5.33 -10.49 4.62
C PHE A 179 -5.20 -10.16 6.11
N PHE A 180 -6.32 -9.99 6.84
CA PHE A 180 -6.29 -9.71 8.27
C PHE A 180 -5.84 -10.89 9.13
N GLU A 181 -6.18 -12.11 8.74
CA GLU A 181 -5.86 -13.29 9.52
C GLU A 181 -4.39 -13.72 9.42
N LYS A 182 -3.72 -13.45 8.26
CA LYS A 182 -2.43 -14.09 7.95
C LYS A 182 -1.36 -13.20 7.34
N LEU A 183 -1.69 -11.99 6.89
CA LEU A 183 -0.78 -11.21 6.05
C LEU A 183 -0.36 -9.88 6.66
N VAL A 184 -1.24 -9.20 7.41
CA VAL A 184 -0.96 -7.84 7.87
C VAL A 184 0.29 -7.76 8.73
N ASN A 185 1.21 -6.88 8.33
CA ASN A 185 2.42 -6.53 9.08
C ASN A 185 2.09 -5.42 10.09
N TRP A 186 1.54 -5.79 11.24
CA TRP A 186 1.17 -4.83 12.28
C TRP A 186 2.36 -4.05 12.84
N ASP A 187 3.57 -4.61 12.84
CA ASP A 187 4.79 -3.89 13.25
C ASP A 187 5.09 -2.72 12.32
N PHE A 188 4.91 -2.90 11.01
CA PHE A 188 5.04 -1.81 10.05
C PHE A 188 3.95 -0.75 10.29
N VAL A 189 2.69 -1.16 10.47
CA VAL A 189 1.57 -0.23 10.71
C VAL A 189 1.78 0.56 11.99
N GLN A 190 2.27 -0.07 13.06
CA GLN A 190 2.60 0.56 14.35
C GLN A 190 3.67 1.64 14.18
N ARG A 191 4.81 1.31 13.56
CA ARG A 191 5.89 2.29 13.29
C ARG A 191 5.36 3.48 12.47
N ARG A 192 4.53 3.22 11.47
CA ARG A 192 3.89 4.28 10.69
C ARG A 192 2.98 5.16 11.53
N PHE A 193 2.19 4.56 12.42
CA PHE A 193 1.30 5.30 13.33
C PHE A 193 2.09 6.21 14.28
N GLU A 194 3.17 5.72 14.86
CA GLU A 194 4.05 6.44 15.80
C GLU A 194 4.90 7.53 15.13
N GLY A 195 5.01 7.51 13.82
CA GLY A 195 5.76 8.51 13.06
C GLY A 195 7.25 8.21 12.98
N GLU A 196 7.65 6.96 13.22
CA GLU A 196 9.05 6.58 13.02
C GLU A 196 9.46 6.76 11.55
N PRO A 197 10.64 7.34 11.30
CA PRO A 197 11.19 7.41 9.97
C PRO A 197 11.43 5.98 9.45
N CYS A 198 11.25 5.78 8.17
CA CYS A 198 11.31 4.44 7.56
C CYS A 198 12.71 3.84 7.45
N GLY A 199 13.71 4.43 8.06
CA GLY A 199 15.08 3.90 8.11
C GLY A 199 15.82 3.85 6.77
N CYS A 200 15.29 4.49 5.73
CA CYS A 200 15.97 4.66 4.47
C CYS A 200 16.53 6.10 4.35
N ASP A 201 17.66 6.26 3.65
CA ASP A 201 18.37 7.53 3.43
C ASP A 201 17.59 8.58 2.60
N CYS A 202 16.29 8.57 2.64
CA CYS A 202 15.46 9.54 1.94
C CYS A 202 15.37 10.82 2.77
N ARG A 203 15.75 11.92 2.16
CA ARG A 203 15.87 13.25 2.79
C ARG A 203 14.54 13.88 3.22
N ASP A 204 13.41 13.21 2.98
CA ASP A 204 12.09 13.63 3.43
C ASP A 204 11.47 12.52 4.28
N ASP A 205 11.28 12.77 5.56
CA ASP A 205 10.76 11.84 6.59
C ASP A 205 9.42 11.18 6.23
N ASP A 206 8.66 11.75 5.30
CA ASP A 206 7.38 11.23 4.81
C ASP A 206 7.47 10.49 3.46
N ALA A 207 8.55 10.60 2.71
CA ALA A 207 8.61 10.17 1.31
C ALA A 207 9.04 8.72 1.12
N CYS A 208 9.77 8.14 2.04
CA CYS A 208 10.52 6.92 1.81
C CYS A 208 9.90 5.64 2.36
N CYS A 209 8.70 5.66 2.89
CA CYS A 209 8.11 4.44 3.43
C CYS A 209 7.69 3.41 2.38
N CYS A 210 7.84 3.73 1.11
CA CYS A 210 7.52 2.84 0.00
C CYS A 210 8.73 2.14 -0.62
N GLY A 211 9.97 2.58 -0.34
CA GLY A 211 11.17 1.95 -0.93
C GLY A 211 11.37 2.23 -2.43
N VAL A 212 10.52 3.05 -3.08
CA VAL A 212 10.70 3.45 -4.48
C VAL A 212 11.60 4.67 -4.50
N CYS A 213 12.90 4.44 -4.50
CA CYS A 213 13.92 5.48 -4.58
C CYS A 213 14.50 5.57 -6.00
N LYS A 214 15.09 6.71 -6.35
CA LYS A 214 15.92 6.84 -7.55
C LYS A 214 17.33 6.35 -7.21
N GLU A 215 17.87 5.46 -8.03
CA GLU A 215 19.30 5.14 -8.10
C GLU A 215 20.04 6.06 -9.06
#